data_9b4d796e4f23d8d3ecc8155d3eb12547
#
_entry.id   9b4d796e4f23d8d3ecc8155d3eb12547
#
_cell.length_a   1.000
_cell.length_b   1.000
_cell.length_c   1.000
_cell.angle_alpha   90.00
_cell.angle_beta   90.00
_cell.angle_gamma   90.00
#
_symmetry.space_group_name_H-M   'P 1'
#
loop_
_entity.id
_entity.type
_entity.pdbx_description
1 polymer ?
#
loop_
_entity_poly.entity_id
_entity_poly.type
_entity_poly.pdbx_seq_one_letter_code
_entity_poly.pdbx_strand_id
1 'polypeptide(L)'
;AHRDVVFAACILDSSDRALAERIGALLPAQAALRIFDAGERIEPVVDFLSRCSAGLSMRYHASLLLGSFCKPCVGLGYLPKVVSLYEDLGQADTLLSMNADTAEIIAALESVLAFDAQRAFALTNRVSELRKKSGESESILLDAIASIAPAKRGEIPEELFLNRVANDIAEKDRLQAQIARERRSVEEARARCAEMERERDAARGEVEEYAHSYSYRVGS
;
A
#
# COMPACT_ATOMS: atom_id res chain seq x y z
N ALA A 1 -24.32 9.63 9.96
CA ALA A 1 -23.04 9.98 10.55
C ALA A 1 -22.76 8.97 11.66
N HIS A 2 -21.73 8.14 11.50
CA HIS A 2 -21.33 7.14 12.48
C HIS A 2 -20.67 7.85 13.67
N ARG A 3 -21.43 8.14 14.71
CA ARG A 3 -20.96 8.92 15.88
C ARG A 3 -19.96 8.15 16.77
N ASP A 4 -19.86 6.82 16.60
CA ASP A 4 -19.08 5.93 17.46
C ASP A 4 -17.85 5.32 16.75
N VAL A 5 -17.42 5.88 15.60
CA VAL A 5 -16.25 5.38 14.89
C VAL A 5 -14.99 6.05 15.44
N VAL A 6 -14.06 5.25 15.92
CA VAL A 6 -12.72 5.70 16.30
C VAL A 6 -11.79 5.47 15.11
N PHE A 7 -11.20 6.55 14.61
CA PHE A 7 -10.20 6.48 13.56
C PHE A 7 -8.81 6.23 14.16
N ALA A 8 -8.05 5.34 13.54
CA ALA A 8 -6.67 5.15 13.92
C ALA A 8 -5.79 4.93 12.68
N ALA A 9 -4.60 5.51 12.68
CA ALA A 9 -3.57 5.26 11.68
C ALA A 9 -2.52 4.34 12.26
N CYS A 10 -2.19 3.26 11.55
CA CYS A 10 -1.10 2.36 11.89
C CYS A 10 0.11 2.70 11.02
N ILE A 11 1.21 3.05 11.67
CA ILE A 11 2.48 3.34 11.00
C ILE A 11 3.24 2.03 10.81
N LEU A 12 3.37 1.61 9.56
CA LEU A 12 4.13 0.41 9.16
C LEU A 12 5.49 0.76 8.56
N ASP A 13 5.65 2.02 8.15
CA ASP A 13 6.87 2.58 7.60
C ASP A 13 6.99 4.02 8.10
N SER A 14 8.19 4.46 8.44
CA SER A 14 8.42 5.80 8.98
C SER A 14 7.91 6.93 8.06
N SER A 15 7.88 6.67 6.74
CA SER A 15 7.33 7.61 5.75
C SER A 15 5.81 7.82 5.87
N ASP A 16 5.08 6.89 6.51
CA ASP A 16 3.63 6.97 6.67
C ASP A 16 3.23 7.98 7.76
N ARG A 17 4.15 8.30 8.70
CA ARG A 17 3.88 9.21 9.84
C ARG A 17 3.41 10.60 9.39
N ALA A 18 4.15 11.21 8.48
CA ALA A 18 3.82 12.55 7.99
C ALA A 18 2.42 12.60 7.34
N LEU A 19 2.04 11.53 6.63
CA LEU A 19 0.70 11.41 6.03
C LEU A 19 -0.37 11.27 7.12
N ALA A 20 -0.14 10.43 8.14
CA ALA A 20 -1.07 10.24 9.25
C ALA A 20 -1.31 11.54 10.02
N GLU A 21 -0.26 12.30 10.30
CA GLU A 21 -0.34 13.62 10.97
C GLU A 21 -1.15 14.63 10.12
N ARG A 22 -0.92 14.67 8.80
CA ARG A 22 -1.71 15.51 7.89
C ARG A 22 -3.18 15.13 7.87
N ILE A 23 -3.49 13.82 7.84
CA ILE A 23 -4.88 13.34 7.93
C ILE A 23 -5.49 13.78 9.26
N GLY A 24 -4.77 13.61 10.38
CA GLY A 24 -5.23 14.02 11.70
C GLY A 24 -5.54 15.53 11.78
N ALA A 25 -4.73 16.36 11.14
CA ALA A 25 -4.94 17.80 11.08
C ALA A 25 -6.18 18.24 10.27
N LEU A 26 -6.64 17.38 9.35
CA LEU A 26 -7.83 17.64 8.53
C LEU A 26 -9.14 17.13 9.17
N LEU A 27 -9.04 16.29 10.21
CA LEU A 27 -10.22 15.78 10.89
C LEU A 27 -10.87 16.86 11.76
N PRO A 28 -12.21 16.88 11.83
CA PRO A 28 -12.91 17.76 12.76
C PRO A 28 -12.55 17.39 14.21
N ALA A 29 -12.57 18.39 15.12
CA ALA A 29 -12.13 18.24 16.51
C ALA A 29 -12.84 17.08 17.27
N GLN A 30 -14.04 16.68 16.81
CA GLN A 30 -14.81 15.57 17.38
C GLN A 30 -14.33 14.19 16.90
N ALA A 31 -13.51 14.11 15.86
CA ALA A 31 -13.02 12.89 15.25
C ALA A 31 -11.50 12.80 15.39
N ALA A 32 -11.03 12.57 16.62
CA ALA A 32 -9.60 12.43 16.87
C ALA A 32 -9.02 11.20 16.18
N LEU A 33 -7.96 11.39 15.39
CA LEU A 33 -7.16 10.28 14.87
C LEU A 33 -6.18 9.81 15.94
N ARG A 34 -6.21 8.52 16.25
CA ARG A 34 -5.18 7.88 17.08
C ARG A 34 -4.07 7.37 16.17
N ILE A 35 -2.85 7.82 16.38
CA ILE A 35 -1.69 7.32 15.64
C ILE A 35 -1.07 6.20 16.48
N PHE A 36 -0.99 5.01 15.89
CA PHE A 36 -0.35 3.84 16.46
C PHE A 36 0.96 3.57 15.71
N ASP A 37 2.06 3.62 16.43
CA ASP A 37 3.39 3.34 15.92
C ASP A 37 4.05 2.30 16.83
N ALA A 38 4.31 1.13 16.29
CA ALA A 38 4.96 0.04 17.00
C ALA A 38 6.49 0.07 16.92
N GLY A 39 7.06 1.04 16.19
CA GLY A 39 8.47 1.06 15.86
C GLY A 39 8.85 -0.16 14.99
N GLU A 40 9.92 -0.88 15.38
CA GLU A 40 10.40 -2.05 14.64
C GLU A 40 9.73 -3.38 15.05
N ARG A 41 8.80 -3.34 16.02
CA ARG A 41 8.17 -4.55 16.55
C ARG A 41 6.87 -4.86 15.81
N ILE A 42 6.72 -6.12 15.41
CA ILE A 42 5.53 -6.57 14.66
C ILE A 42 4.35 -6.94 15.59
N GLU A 43 4.62 -7.45 16.79
CA GLU A 43 3.59 -7.98 17.68
C GLU A 43 2.55 -6.93 18.08
N PRO A 44 2.92 -5.68 18.45
CA PRO A 44 1.95 -4.65 18.72
C PRO A 44 1.11 -4.26 17.49
N VAL A 45 1.68 -4.32 16.27
CA VAL A 45 0.94 -4.08 15.02
C VAL A 45 -0.12 -5.17 14.82
N VAL A 46 0.26 -6.42 15.00
CA VAL A 46 -0.63 -7.59 14.90
C VAL A 46 -1.79 -7.46 15.89
N ASP A 47 -1.50 -7.15 17.17
CA ASP A 47 -2.51 -6.95 18.20
C ASP A 47 -3.46 -5.79 17.84
N PHE A 48 -2.91 -4.65 17.41
CA PHE A 48 -3.70 -3.50 17.00
C PHE A 48 -4.64 -3.84 15.84
N LEU A 49 -4.13 -4.41 14.73
CA LEU A 49 -4.92 -4.74 13.55
C LEU A 49 -5.97 -5.80 13.82
N SER A 50 -5.70 -6.76 14.71
CA SER A 50 -6.67 -7.78 15.12
C SER A 50 -7.92 -7.22 15.79
N ARG A 51 -7.83 -6.04 16.40
CA ARG A 51 -8.92 -5.34 17.10
C ARG A 51 -9.67 -4.36 16.20
N CYS A 52 -9.17 -4.06 15.01
CA CYS A 52 -9.86 -3.18 14.08
C CYS A 52 -11.19 -3.81 13.61
N SER A 53 -12.22 -2.99 13.40
CA SER A 53 -13.48 -3.44 12.80
C SER A 53 -13.40 -3.49 11.28
N ALA A 54 -12.67 -2.56 10.68
CA ALA A 54 -12.45 -2.46 9.23
C ALA A 54 -11.13 -1.71 8.98
N GLY A 55 -10.61 -1.76 7.75
CA GLY A 55 -9.41 -1.04 7.35
C GLY A 55 -9.52 -0.31 6.02
N LEU A 56 -8.68 0.70 5.84
CA LEU A 56 -8.33 1.29 4.56
C LEU A 56 -6.83 1.19 4.41
N SER A 57 -6.35 0.51 3.37
CA SER A 57 -4.93 0.23 3.22
C SER A 57 -4.46 0.32 1.78
N MET A 58 -3.29 0.91 1.59
CA MET A 58 -2.51 0.82 0.35
C MET A 58 -1.27 -0.08 0.52
N ARG A 59 -1.01 -0.57 1.74
CA ARG A 59 0.12 -1.44 2.06
C ARG A 59 -0.30 -2.92 2.00
N TYR A 60 0.40 -3.72 1.17
CA TYR A 60 0.13 -5.15 1.02
C TYR A 60 0.06 -5.90 2.35
N HIS A 61 1.07 -5.71 3.23
CA HIS A 61 1.12 -6.42 4.50
C HIS A 61 0.00 -6.02 5.47
N ALA A 62 -0.46 -4.76 5.45
CA ALA A 62 -1.59 -4.34 6.26
C ALA A 62 -2.89 -5.00 5.78
N SER A 63 -3.13 -5.04 4.46
CA SER A 63 -4.27 -5.74 3.87
C SER A 63 -4.23 -7.25 4.16
N LEU A 64 -3.05 -7.87 4.04
CA LEU A 64 -2.84 -9.28 4.36
C LEU A 64 -3.16 -9.60 5.82
N LEU A 65 -2.67 -8.78 6.76
CA LEU A 65 -2.93 -8.97 8.19
C LEU A 65 -4.41 -8.77 8.52
N LEU A 66 -5.05 -7.69 8.02
CA LEU A 66 -6.48 -7.48 8.20
C LEU A 66 -7.29 -8.66 7.65
N GLY A 67 -6.99 -9.11 6.43
CA GLY A 67 -7.60 -10.29 5.83
C GLY A 67 -7.41 -11.52 6.68
N SER A 68 -6.20 -11.77 7.20
CA SER A 68 -5.92 -12.93 8.06
C SER A 68 -6.69 -12.93 9.39
N PHE A 69 -7.12 -11.75 9.85
CA PHE A 69 -8.02 -11.59 11.00
C PHE A 69 -9.50 -11.55 10.59
N CYS A 70 -9.83 -11.87 9.35
CA CYS A 70 -11.18 -11.80 8.81
C CYS A 70 -11.81 -10.39 8.95
N LYS A 71 -10.99 -9.34 8.85
CA LYS A 71 -11.45 -7.96 8.88
C LYS A 71 -11.68 -7.45 7.46
N PRO A 72 -12.82 -6.81 7.16
CA PRO A 72 -13.05 -6.20 5.87
C PRO A 72 -12.11 -5.02 5.65
N CYS A 73 -11.61 -4.87 4.43
CA CYS A 73 -10.63 -3.84 4.10
C CYS A 73 -10.91 -3.22 2.74
N VAL A 74 -10.90 -1.89 2.67
CA VAL A 74 -10.80 -1.16 1.40
C VAL A 74 -9.34 -1.10 1.01
N GLY A 75 -9.02 -1.53 -0.20
CA GLY A 75 -7.67 -1.44 -0.77
C GLY A 75 -7.53 -0.29 -1.74
N LEU A 76 -6.38 0.37 -1.74
CA LEU A 76 -5.94 1.22 -2.83
C LEU A 76 -4.84 0.48 -3.59
N GLY A 77 -5.22 -0.18 -4.69
CA GLY A 77 -4.38 -1.12 -5.41
C GLY A 77 -3.63 -0.49 -6.58
N TYR A 78 -2.31 -0.66 -6.61
CA TYR A 78 -1.46 -0.29 -7.75
C TYR A 78 -0.47 -1.42 -8.14
N LEU A 79 -0.37 -2.45 -7.31
CA LEU A 79 0.53 -3.58 -7.54
C LEU A 79 -0.27 -4.86 -7.82
N PRO A 80 0.15 -5.70 -8.78
CA PRO A 80 -0.54 -6.96 -9.08
C PRO A 80 -0.75 -7.86 -7.86
N LYS A 81 0.23 -7.93 -6.95
CA LYS A 81 0.12 -8.71 -5.71
C LYS A 81 -0.99 -8.24 -4.77
N VAL A 82 -1.35 -6.95 -4.80
CA VAL A 82 -2.47 -6.42 -4.01
C VAL A 82 -3.78 -6.85 -4.66
N VAL A 83 -3.88 -6.77 -5.98
CA VAL A 83 -5.05 -7.24 -6.75
C VAL A 83 -5.31 -8.71 -6.45
N SER A 84 -4.30 -9.58 -6.63
CA SER A 84 -4.42 -11.01 -6.35
C SER A 84 -4.85 -11.28 -4.90
N LEU A 85 -4.33 -10.53 -3.91
CA LEU A 85 -4.74 -10.69 -2.52
C LEU A 85 -6.24 -10.42 -2.33
N TYR A 86 -6.77 -9.34 -2.91
CA TYR A 86 -8.18 -8.99 -2.78
C TYR A 86 -9.09 -9.98 -3.52
N GLU A 87 -8.65 -10.50 -4.66
CA GLU A 87 -9.32 -11.60 -5.36
C GLU A 87 -9.34 -12.88 -4.51
N ASP A 88 -8.21 -13.26 -3.94
CA ASP A 88 -8.08 -14.43 -3.06
C ASP A 88 -8.95 -14.32 -1.81
N LEU A 89 -9.05 -13.13 -1.22
CA LEU A 89 -9.92 -12.87 -0.06
C LEU A 89 -11.41 -12.76 -0.42
N GLY A 90 -11.75 -12.70 -1.71
CA GLY A 90 -13.14 -12.45 -2.18
C GLY A 90 -13.62 -11.04 -1.86
N GLN A 91 -12.71 -10.07 -1.82
CA GLN A 91 -12.97 -8.65 -1.55
C GLN A 91 -12.59 -7.75 -2.73
N ALA A 92 -12.61 -8.28 -3.96
CA ALA A 92 -12.25 -7.51 -5.15
C ALA A 92 -13.14 -6.28 -5.37
N ASP A 93 -14.37 -6.31 -4.87
CA ASP A 93 -15.33 -5.20 -4.90
C ASP A 93 -14.95 -4.01 -3.98
N THR A 94 -14.04 -4.22 -3.04
CA THR A 94 -13.52 -3.18 -2.15
C THR A 94 -12.10 -2.71 -2.53
N LEU A 95 -11.56 -3.20 -3.64
CA LEU A 95 -10.27 -2.75 -4.17
C LEU A 95 -10.49 -1.60 -5.16
N LEU A 96 -9.99 -0.43 -4.79
CA LEU A 96 -10.10 0.79 -5.59
C LEU A 96 -8.79 1.08 -6.35
N SER A 97 -8.90 1.83 -7.43
CA SER A 97 -7.76 2.42 -8.11
C SER A 97 -7.04 3.45 -7.21
N MET A 98 -5.74 3.65 -7.43
CA MET A 98 -4.99 4.75 -6.79
C MET A 98 -5.51 6.14 -7.18
N ASN A 99 -6.28 6.24 -8.28
CA ASN A 99 -6.91 7.47 -8.75
C ASN A 99 -8.39 7.56 -8.34
N ALA A 100 -8.84 6.69 -7.43
CA ALA A 100 -10.21 6.74 -6.92
C ALA A 100 -10.51 8.11 -6.30
N ASP A 101 -11.66 8.64 -6.61
CA ASP A 101 -12.11 9.91 -6.05
C ASP A 101 -12.65 9.74 -4.61
N THR A 102 -12.94 10.88 -3.97
CA THR A 102 -13.43 10.88 -2.59
C THR A 102 -14.75 10.15 -2.43
N ALA A 103 -15.65 10.22 -3.45
CA ALA A 103 -16.96 9.58 -3.38
C ALA A 103 -16.83 8.05 -3.46
N GLU A 104 -15.94 7.55 -4.33
CA GLU A 104 -15.64 6.13 -4.45
C GLU A 104 -15.04 5.57 -3.14
N ILE A 105 -14.11 6.30 -2.52
CA ILE A 105 -13.50 5.90 -1.24
C ILE A 105 -14.55 5.87 -0.13
N ILE A 106 -15.41 6.88 -0.03
CA ILE A 106 -16.48 6.93 0.97
C ILE A 106 -17.45 5.76 0.77
N ALA A 107 -17.91 5.51 -0.45
CA ALA A 107 -18.83 4.43 -0.75
C ALA A 107 -18.25 3.05 -0.40
N ALA A 108 -16.97 2.82 -0.70
CA ALA A 108 -16.27 1.59 -0.33
C ALA A 108 -16.12 1.44 1.20
N LEU A 109 -15.80 2.54 1.91
CA LEU A 109 -15.71 2.53 3.38
C LEU A 109 -17.08 2.26 4.02
N GLU A 110 -18.14 2.88 3.52
CA GLU A 110 -19.51 2.60 3.99
C GLU A 110 -19.90 1.14 3.76
N SER A 111 -19.52 0.57 2.61
CA SER A 111 -19.75 -0.84 2.30
C SER A 111 -19.04 -1.77 3.28
N VAL A 112 -17.78 -1.51 3.63
CA VAL A 112 -17.04 -2.35 4.61
C VAL A 112 -17.49 -2.11 6.06
N LEU A 113 -17.99 -0.94 6.39
CA LEU A 113 -18.58 -0.68 7.72
C LEU A 113 -19.97 -1.30 7.88
N ALA A 114 -20.71 -1.48 6.77
CA ALA A 114 -21.99 -2.19 6.72
C ALA A 114 -21.82 -3.71 6.53
N PHE A 115 -20.65 -4.25 6.81
CA PHE A 115 -20.30 -5.65 6.60
C PHE A 115 -21.21 -6.58 7.39
N ASP A 116 -22.07 -7.31 6.67
CA ASP A 116 -23.07 -8.18 7.27
C ASP A 116 -22.51 -9.57 7.63
N ALA A 117 -23.32 -10.36 8.33
CA ALA A 117 -22.94 -11.70 8.77
C ALA A 117 -22.64 -12.66 7.59
N GLN A 118 -23.28 -12.47 6.43
CA GLN A 118 -23.08 -13.31 5.25
C GLN A 118 -21.69 -13.02 4.63
N ARG A 119 -21.34 -11.75 4.47
CA ARG A 119 -20.01 -11.36 3.96
C ARG A 119 -18.91 -11.74 4.94
N ALA A 120 -19.14 -11.59 6.26
CA ALA A 120 -18.20 -12.03 7.29
C ALA A 120 -17.95 -13.54 7.24
N PHE A 121 -18.99 -14.33 7.07
CA PHE A 121 -18.89 -15.78 6.91
C PHE A 121 -18.12 -16.16 5.63
N ALA A 122 -18.43 -15.51 4.50
CA ALA A 122 -17.74 -15.75 3.23
C ALA A 122 -16.23 -15.45 3.36
N LEU A 123 -15.85 -14.32 3.96
CA LEU A 123 -14.45 -13.96 4.18
C LEU A 123 -13.75 -14.98 5.11
N THR A 124 -14.41 -15.41 6.18
CA THR A 124 -13.87 -16.41 7.12
C THR A 124 -13.58 -17.74 6.40
N ASN A 125 -14.49 -18.20 5.54
CA ASN A 125 -14.30 -19.42 4.76
C ASN A 125 -13.11 -19.28 3.79
N ARG A 126 -13.01 -18.17 3.07
CA ARG A 126 -11.87 -17.91 2.18
C ARG A 126 -10.53 -17.90 2.92
N VAL A 127 -10.47 -17.23 4.05
CA VAL A 127 -9.26 -17.21 4.89
C VAL A 127 -8.91 -18.60 5.39
N SER A 128 -9.90 -19.42 5.77
CA SER A 128 -9.69 -20.81 6.18
C SER A 128 -9.11 -21.67 5.03
N GLU A 129 -9.65 -21.53 3.81
CA GLU A 129 -9.12 -22.20 2.62
C GLU A 129 -7.68 -21.80 2.30
N LEU A 130 -7.37 -20.50 2.37
CA LEU A 130 -6.01 -19.98 2.13
C LEU A 130 -5.02 -20.50 3.18
N ARG A 131 -5.42 -20.54 4.46
CA ARG A 131 -4.60 -21.13 5.54
C ARG A 131 -4.33 -22.61 5.31
N LYS A 132 -5.33 -23.37 4.85
CA LYS A 132 -5.15 -24.78 4.52
C LYS A 132 -4.13 -24.96 3.39
N LYS A 133 -4.25 -24.20 2.30
CA LYS A 133 -3.29 -24.22 1.19
C LYS A 133 -1.87 -23.84 1.64
N SER A 134 -1.74 -22.85 2.52
CA SER A 134 -0.45 -22.46 3.10
C SER A 134 0.17 -23.59 3.92
N GLY A 135 -0.62 -24.28 4.76
CA GLY A 135 -0.17 -25.43 5.54
C GLY A 135 0.22 -26.62 4.66
N GLU A 136 -0.49 -26.86 3.57
CA GLU A 136 -0.12 -27.90 2.58
C GLU A 136 1.24 -27.56 1.94
N SER A 137 1.48 -26.32 1.57
CA SER A 137 2.77 -25.86 1.02
C SER A 137 3.91 -26.00 2.03
N GLU A 138 3.66 -25.68 3.30
CA GLU A 138 4.62 -25.85 4.40
C GLU A 138 4.96 -27.33 4.59
N SER A 139 3.95 -28.23 4.58
CA SER A 139 4.16 -29.67 4.70
C SER A 139 5.04 -30.21 3.56
N ILE A 140 4.76 -29.83 2.30
CA ILE A 140 5.57 -30.22 1.14
C ILE A 140 7.02 -29.75 1.31
N LEU A 141 7.23 -28.52 1.79
CA LEU A 141 8.57 -28.00 2.03
C LEU A 141 9.31 -28.78 3.12
N LEU A 142 8.63 -29.07 4.24
CA LEU A 142 9.20 -29.85 5.35
C LEU A 142 9.55 -31.27 4.92
N ASP A 143 8.69 -31.93 4.13
CA ASP A 143 8.94 -33.25 3.58
C ASP A 143 10.13 -33.25 2.61
N ALA A 144 10.25 -32.24 1.77
CA ALA A 144 11.38 -32.05 0.89
C ALA A 144 12.68 -31.86 1.68
N ILE A 145 12.68 -31.02 2.73
CA ILE A 145 13.83 -30.82 3.62
C ILE A 145 14.19 -32.11 4.34
N ALA A 146 13.21 -32.87 4.84
CA ALA A 146 13.43 -34.14 5.54
C ALA A 146 14.00 -35.22 4.62
N SER A 147 13.66 -35.19 3.33
CA SER A 147 14.18 -36.15 2.32
C SER A 147 15.63 -35.88 1.93
N ILE A 148 16.18 -34.71 2.26
CA ILE A 148 17.60 -34.40 2.03
C ILE A 148 18.42 -35.20 3.04
N ALA A 149 19.14 -36.24 2.54
CA ALA A 149 19.94 -37.12 3.37
C ALA A 149 20.93 -36.34 4.28
N PRO A 150 21.05 -36.72 5.56
CA PRO A 150 21.95 -36.02 6.51
C PRO A 150 23.42 -35.91 6.04
N ALA A 151 23.87 -36.88 5.24
CA ALA A 151 25.23 -36.89 4.68
C ALA A 151 25.54 -35.72 3.73
N LYS A 152 24.52 -35.05 3.19
CA LYS A 152 24.70 -33.86 2.34
C LYS A 152 24.60 -32.55 3.11
N ARG A 153 24.22 -32.59 4.39
CA ARG A 153 24.15 -31.37 5.25
C ARG A 153 25.52 -30.83 5.68
N GLY A 154 26.59 -31.65 5.56
CA GLY A 154 27.92 -31.30 6.07
C GLY A 154 28.85 -30.64 5.07
N GLU A 155 28.50 -30.61 3.80
CA GLU A 155 29.41 -30.18 2.76
C GLU A 155 28.75 -29.29 1.70
N ILE A 156 28.12 -28.22 2.14
CA ILE A 156 28.15 -27.03 1.29
C ILE A 156 29.53 -26.45 1.57
N PRO A 157 30.49 -26.51 0.62
CA PRO A 157 31.80 -25.89 0.83
C PRO A 157 31.54 -24.45 1.23
N GLU A 158 32.18 -24.02 2.31
CA GLU A 158 32.04 -22.65 2.83
C GLU A 158 32.23 -21.61 1.71
N GLU A 159 33.13 -21.90 0.77
CA GLU A 159 33.36 -21.15 -0.45
C GLU A 159 32.10 -21.03 -1.36
N LEU A 160 31.30 -22.08 -1.49
CA LEU A 160 30.09 -22.05 -2.32
C LEU A 160 28.98 -21.21 -1.66
N PHE A 161 28.87 -21.26 -0.33
CA PHE A 161 27.97 -20.42 0.44
C PHE A 161 28.40 -18.96 0.38
N LEU A 162 29.70 -18.68 0.63
CA LEU A 162 30.25 -17.33 0.59
C LEU A 162 30.17 -16.72 -0.81
N ASN A 163 30.42 -17.49 -1.88
CA ASN A 163 30.27 -17.03 -3.25
C ASN A 163 28.81 -16.72 -3.61
N ARG A 164 27.84 -17.51 -3.12
CA ARG A 164 26.42 -17.24 -3.33
C ARG A 164 25.98 -15.97 -2.61
N VAL A 165 26.37 -15.80 -1.35
CA VAL A 165 26.09 -14.58 -0.58
C VAL A 165 26.75 -13.35 -1.23
N ALA A 166 27.98 -13.46 -1.70
CA ALA A 166 28.67 -12.39 -2.39
C ALA A 166 27.97 -11.99 -3.71
N ASN A 167 27.50 -12.98 -4.48
CA ASN A 167 26.75 -12.74 -5.71
C ASN A 167 25.39 -12.07 -5.42
N ASP A 168 24.66 -12.53 -4.40
CA ASP A 168 23.37 -11.94 -3.99
C ASP A 168 23.53 -10.50 -3.52
N ILE A 169 24.64 -10.18 -2.81
CA ILE A 169 24.97 -8.82 -2.40
C ILE A 169 25.30 -7.95 -3.63
N ALA A 170 26.11 -8.44 -4.55
CA ALA A 170 26.47 -7.71 -5.76
C ALA A 170 25.26 -7.44 -6.67
N GLU A 171 24.34 -8.39 -6.77
CA GLU A 171 23.09 -8.21 -7.51
C GLU A 171 22.18 -7.17 -6.85
N LYS A 172 22.05 -7.21 -5.51
CA LYS A 172 21.31 -6.21 -4.74
C LYS A 172 21.87 -4.81 -4.96
N ASP A 173 23.19 -4.65 -4.90
CA ASP A 173 23.86 -3.36 -5.11
C ASP A 173 23.64 -2.85 -6.54
N ARG A 174 23.66 -3.75 -7.52
CA ARG A 174 23.36 -3.44 -8.93
C ARG A 174 21.93 -2.96 -9.11
N LEU A 175 20.95 -3.63 -8.50
CA LEU A 175 19.54 -3.25 -8.53
C LEU A 175 19.32 -1.91 -7.82
N GLN A 176 19.95 -1.68 -6.69
CA GLN A 176 19.87 -0.40 -5.98
C GLN A 176 20.44 0.75 -6.82
N ALA A 177 21.56 0.54 -7.50
CA ALA A 177 22.16 1.52 -8.41
C ALA A 177 21.26 1.80 -9.63
N GLN A 178 20.55 0.79 -10.13
CA GLN A 178 19.57 0.96 -11.21
C GLN A 178 18.38 1.77 -10.75
N ILE A 179 17.79 1.44 -9.62
CA ILE A 179 16.67 2.18 -9.01
C ILE A 179 17.05 3.65 -8.78
N ALA A 180 18.27 3.91 -8.29
CA ALA A 180 18.76 5.27 -8.08
C ALA A 180 18.92 6.06 -9.38
N ARG A 181 19.27 5.40 -10.50
CA ARG A 181 19.32 6.01 -11.83
C ARG A 181 17.93 6.34 -12.36
N GLU A 182 17.00 5.41 -12.24
CA GLU A 182 15.62 5.62 -12.68
C GLU A 182 14.93 6.73 -11.89
N ARG A 183 15.14 6.78 -10.57
CA ARG A 183 14.61 7.87 -9.73
C ARG A 183 15.12 9.24 -10.18
N ARG A 184 16.42 9.36 -10.46
CA ARG A 184 16.99 10.63 -11.00
C ARG A 184 16.37 11.00 -12.34
N SER A 185 16.21 10.05 -13.26
CA SER A 185 15.56 10.29 -14.55
C SER A 185 14.11 10.77 -14.39
N VAL A 186 13.37 10.22 -13.43
CA VAL A 186 11.99 10.65 -13.12
C VAL A 186 11.98 12.06 -12.51
N GLU A 187 12.91 12.38 -11.63
CA GLU A 187 13.03 13.72 -11.03
C GLU A 187 13.37 14.77 -12.10
N GLU A 188 14.30 14.47 -13.01
CA GLU A 188 14.63 15.32 -14.14
C GLU A 188 13.45 15.51 -15.11
N ALA A 189 12.67 14.45 -15.36
CA ALA A 189 11.47 14.54 -16.18
C ALA A 189 10.39 15.40 -15.49
N ARG A 190 10.21 15.26 -14.18
CA ARG A 190 9.29 16.12 -13.40
C ARG A 190 9.71 17.57 -13.40
N ALA A 191 11.01 17.84 -13.27
CA ALA A 191 11.53 19.22 -13.33
C ALA A 191 11.26 19.85 -14.70
N ARG A 192 11.49 19.11 -15.81
CA ARG A 192 11.17 19.58 -17.16
C ARG A 192 9.67 19.83 -17.37
N CYS A 193 8.81 18.94 -16.86
CA CYS A 193 7.37 19.17 -16.91
C CYS A 193 6.96 20.44 -16.17
N ALA A 194 7.50 20.66 -14.97
CA ALA A 194 7.20 21.84 -14.17
C ALA A 194 7.70 23.15 -14.85
N GLU A 195 8.80 23.07 -15.59
CA GLU A 195 9.32 24.22 -16.37
C GLU A 195 8.40 24.51 -17.57
N MET A 196 8.01 23.50 -18.33
CA MET A 196 7.05 23.64 -19.43
C MET A 196 5.67 24.16 -18.96
N GLU A 197 5.21 23.76 -17.78
CA GLU A 197 3.98 24.29 -17.20
C GLU A 197 4.11 25.79 -16.87
N ARG A 198 5.24 26.24 -16.32
CA ARG A 198 5.50 27.65 -16.06
C ARG A 198 5.57 28.46 -17.35
N GLU A 199 6.24 27.96 -18.39
CA GLU A 199 6.30 28.61 -19.70
C GLU A 199 4.92 28.73 -20.35
N ARG A 200 4.13 27.64 -20.27
CA ARG A 200 2.74 27.66 -20.75
C ARG A 200 1.89 28.69 -20.01
N ASP A 201 2.00 28.74 -18.69
CA ASP A 201 1.20 29.66 -17.89
C ASP A 201 1.64 31.11 -18.08
N ALA A 202 2.93 31.37 -18.29
CA ALA A 202 3.45 32.68 -18.69
C ALA A 202 2.92 33.11 -20.06
N ALA A 203 3.00 32.23 -21.07
CA ALA A 203 2.48 32.53 -22.41
C ALA A 203 0.96 32.78 -22.39
N ARG A 204 0.22 32.06 -21.54
CA ARG A 204 -1.22 32.28 -21.35
C ARG A 204 -1.51 33.64 -20.72
N GLY A 205 -0.71 34.06 -19.74
CA GLY A 205 -0.79 35.39 -19.15
C GLY A 205 -0.55 36.51 -20.16
N GLU A 206 0.46 36.36 -21.03
CA GLU A 206 0.73 37.33 -22.13
C GLU A 206 -0.43 37.43 -23.12
N VAL A 207 -1.06 36.30 -23.48
CA VAL A 207 -2.23 36.29 -24.37
C VAL A 207 -3.43 36.99 -23.73
N GLU A 208 -3.68 36.76 -22.43
CA GLU A 208 -4.76 37.41 -21.70
C GLU A 208 -4.53 38.93 -21.56
N GLU A 209 -3.30 39.37 -21.33
CA GLU A 209 -2.93 40.79 -21.27
C GLU A 209 -3.11 41.45 -22.65
N TYR A 210 -2.73 40.76 -23.72
CA TYR A 210 -2.92 41.25 -25.11
C TYR A 210 -4.42 41.37 -25.46
N ALA A 211 -5.22 40.38 -25.08
CA ALA A 211 -6.67 40.39 -25.29
C ALA A 211 -7.34 41.53 -24.50
N HIS A 212 -6.90 41.77 -23.29
CA HIS A 212 -7.41 42.91 -22.48
C HIS A 212 -7.03 44.25 -23.06
N SER A 213 -5.81 44.43 -23.61
CA SER A 213 -5.35 45.67 -24.22
C SER A 213 -6.08 45.94 -25.56
N TYR A 214 -6.48 44.89 -26.29
CA TYR A 214 -7.20 45.01 -27.55
C TYR A 214 -8.67 45.40 -27.31
N SER A 215 -9.33 44.85 -26.29
CA SER A 215 -10.69 45.20 -25.94
C SER A 215 -10.83 46.69 -25.49
N TYR A 216 -9.78 47.26 -24.92
CA TYR A 216 -9.76 48.68 -24.52
C TYR A 216 -9.60 49.63 -25.69
N ARG A 217 -8.99 49.20 -26.81
CA ARG A 217 -8.80 50.03 -28.01
C ARG A 217 -10.00 49.99 -28.98
N VAL A 218 -10.87 48.99 -28.88
CA VAL A 218 -12.04 48.83 -29.75
C VAL A 218 -13.32 49.38 -29.10
N GLY A 219 -13.30 49.69 -27.82
CA GLY A 219 -14.44 50.22 -27.05
C GLY A 219 -14.39 51.73 -26.74
N SER A 220 -13.45 52.44 -27.31
CA SER A 220 -13.36 53.92 -27.32
C SER A 220 -13.52 54.43 -28.76
#